data_019f339ff95c38bbdf571f4d5d640a99
#
_entry.id   019f339ff95c38bbdf571f4d5d640a99
#
_cell.length_a   1.000
_cell.length_b   1.000
_cell.length_c   1.000
_cell.angle_alpha   90.00
_cell.angle_beta   90.00
_cell.angle_gamma   90.00
#
_symmetry.space_group_name_H-M   'P 1'
#
loop_
_entity.id
_entity.type
_entity.pdbx_description
1 polymer ?
#
loop_
_entity_poly.entity_id
_entity_poly.type
_entity_poly.pdbx_seq_one_letter_code
_entity_poly.pdbx_strand_id
1 'polypeptide(L)'
;MKRLLIVNTLPENDPAVSSALEALGRGAEEVRVIHTYEKNLRPCIGCNACWLVTPGICAVKDGYEELLEAYLAYDATIFLSGTALNFVDHRMKNIIDRILPLATMYIHIVDGQCRHVPRYDKKLRFGLLYSGPANGVYLNHWMDRVMLNFGGESLGAYPISDAKEVLSCI
;
A
#
# COMPACT_ATOMS: atom_id res chain seq x y z
N MET A 1 8.30 15.64 11.13
CA MET A 1 7.05 15.95 10.37
C MET A 1 6.48 14.66 9.85
N LYS A 2 5.24 14.34 10.16
CA LYS A 2 4.58 13.09 9.71
C LYS A 2 3.71 13.41 8.49
N ARG A 3 4.23 13.11 7.29
CA ARG A 3 3.49 13.24 6.03
C ARG A 3 2.85 11.91 5.70
N LEU A 4 1.53 11.90 5.62
CA LEU A 4 0.73 10.71 5.45
C LEU A 4 0.11 10.66 4.04
N LEU A 5 0.38 9.60 3.31
CA LEU A 5 -0.35 9.26 2.09
C LEU A 5 -1.50 8.33 2.43
N ILE A 6 -2.69 8.64 1.93
CA ILE A 6 -3.85 7.75 1.99
C ILE A 6 -4.21 7.35 0.56
N VAL A 7 -4.24 6.05 0.30
CA VAL A 7 -4.68 5.49 -0.98
C VAL A 7 -6.03 4.85 -0.78
N ASN A 8 -7.07 5.51 -1.27
CA ASN A 8 -8.45 5.06 -1.11
C ASN A 8 -8.92 4.26 -2.33
N THR A 9 -9.26 2.99 -2.11
CA THR A 9 -9.83 2.10 -3.12
C THR A 9 -11.33 1.86 -2.96
N LEU A 10 -11.96 2.56 -2.00
CA LEU A 10 -13.41 2.55 -1.75
C LEU A 10 -14.08 3.74 -2.46
N PRO A 11 -15.41 3.73 -2.66
CA PRO A 11 -16.14 4.90 -3.12
C PRO A 11 -15.85 6.13 -2.24
N GLU A 12 -15.67 7.30 -2.85
CA GLU A 12 -15.33 8.52 -2.10
C GLU A 12 -16.43 8.98 -1.16
N ASN A 13 -17.68 8.70 -1.52
CA ASN A 13 -18.86 9.03 -0.74
C ASN A 13 -19.21 7.99 0.35
N ASP A 14 -18.37 6.97 0.58
CA ASP A 14 -18.57 6.00 1.66
C ASP A 14 -18.37 6.70 3.01
N PRO A 15 -19.38 6.67 3.92
CA PRO A 15 -19.26 7.30 5.24
C PRO A 15 -18.08 6.78 6.08
N ALA A 16 -17.71 5.49 5.91
CA ALA A 16 -16.57 4.91 6.61
C ALA A 16 -15.24 5.53 6.13
N VAL A 17 -15.14 5.84 4.84
CA VAL A 17 -13.98 6.56 4.27
C VAL A 17 -13.87 7.95 4.88
N SER A 18 -14.96 8.72 4.89
CA SER A 18 -14.96 10.08 5.46
C SER A 18 -14.53 10.08 6.92
N SER A 19 -15.06 9.15 7.72
CA SER A 19 -14.72 9.00 9.13
C SER A 19 -13.25 8.63 9.35
N ALA A 20 -12.72 7.71 8.52
CA ALA A 20 -11.32 7.31 8.58
C ALA A 20 -10.38 8.46 8.18
N LEU A 21 -10.70 9.21 7.13
CA LEU A 21 -9.92 10.37 6.69
C LEU A 21 -9.84 11.44 7.78
N GLU A 22 -10.96 11.72 8.45
CA GLU A 22 -10.99 12.66 9.57
C GLU A 22 -10.10 12.17 10.74
N ALA A 23 -10.18 10.89 11.09
CA ALA A 23 -9.40 10.30 12.16
C ALA A 23 -7.89 10.36 11.85
N LEU A 24 -7.49 9.98 10.62
CA LEU A 24 -6.10 9.99 10.16
C LEU A 24 -5.55 11.42 10.05
N GLY A 25 -6.36 12.37 9.59
CA GLY A 25 -5.96 13.77 9.44
C GLY A 25 -5.58 14.45 10.76
N ARG A 26 -6.17 14.02 11.88
CA ARG A 26 -5.82 14.57 13.20
C ARG A 26 -4.45 14.13 13.71
N GLY A 27 -3.89 13.05 13.15
CA GLY A 27 -2.62 12.46 13.59
C GLY A 27 -1.42 12.80 12.72
N ALA A 28 -1.60 13.55 11.64
CA ALA A 28 -0.56 13.89 10.67
C ALA A 28 -0.48 15.40 10.44
N GLU A 29 0.71 15.88 10.08
CA GLU A 29 0.95 17.30 9.76
C GLU A 29 0.57 17.64 8.32
N GLU A 30 0.75 16.66 7.41
CA GLU A 30 0.35 16.74 6.01
C GLU A 30 -0.33 15.44 5.61
N VAL A 31 -1.47 15.55 4.97
CA VAL A 31 -2.20 14.39 4.43
C VAL A 31 -2.47 14.60 2.94
N ARG A 32 -2.05 13.64 2.14
CA ARG A 32 -2.47 13.54 0.74
C ARG A 32 -3.36 12.33 0.56
N VAL A 33 -4.51 12.53 -0.07
CA VAL A 33 -5.42 11.43 -0.43
C VAL A 33 -5.38 11.23 -1.93
N ILE A 34 -5.18 9.98 -2.36
CA ILE A 34 -5.30 9.56 -3.76
C ILE A 34 -6.46 8.57 -3.85
N HIS A 35 -7.55 9.01 -4.48
CA HIS A 35 -8.70 8.16 -4.75
C HIS A 35 -8.46 7.36 -6.03
N THR A 36 -8.64 6.05 -5.95
CA THR A 36 -8.39 5.13 -7.06
C THR A 36 -9.61 4.31 -7.46
N TYR A 37 -10.73 4.45 -6.76
CA TYR A 37 -11.94 3.66 -7.00
C TYR A 37 -12.44 3.77 -8.44
N GLU A 38 -12.50 4.99 -9.00
CA GLU A 38 -12.92 5.25 -10.38
C GLU A 38 -11.78 5.14 -11.40
N LYS A 39 -10.53 4.98 -10.94
CA LYS A 39 -9.38 4.81 -11.83
C LYS A 39 -9.34 3.38 -12.36
N ASN A 40 -9.24 3.21 -13.67
CA ASN A 40 -9.11 1.89 -14.29
C ASN A 40 -7.65 1.40 -14.23
N LEU A 41 -7.16 1.16 -13.00
CA LEU A 41 -5.82 0.63 -12.78
C LEU A 41 -5.78 -0.85 -13.12
N ARG A 42 -5.02 -1.20 -14.16
CA ARG A 42 -4.87 -2.58 -14.64
C ARG A 42 -4.01 -3.42 -13.70
N PRO A 43 -4.23 -4.74 -13.61
CA PRO A 43 -3.39 -5.64 -12.84
C PRO A 43 -1.96 -5.70 -13.39
N CYS A 44 -1.02 -6.18 -12.56
CA CYS A 44 0.31 -6.54 -13.01
C CYS A 44 0.24 -7.71 -14.00
N ILE A 45 0.87 -7.55 -15.17
CA ILE A 45 0.91 -8.59 -16.21
C ILE A 45 2.16 -9.47 -16.15
N GLY A 46 3.02 -9.28 -15.14
CA GLY A 46 4.22 -10.10 -14.95
C GLY A 46 5.29 -9.93 -16.03
N CYS A 47 5.30 -8.83 -16.78
CA CYS A 47 6.24 -8.61 -17.89
C CYS A 47 7.69 -8.35 -17.48
N ASN A 48 7.95 -8.09 -16.20
CA ASN A 48 9.25 -7.77 -15.61
C ASN A 48 9.97 -6.55 -16.23
N ALA A 49 9.30 -5.76 -17.08
CA ALA A 49 9.91 -4.58 -17.71
C ALA A 49 10.41 -3.57 -16.68
N CYS A 50 9.73 -3.41 -15.56
CA CYS A 50 10.12 -2.54 -14.45
C CYS A 50 11.43 -2.97 -13.74
N TRP A 51 11.96 -4.12 -14.06
CA TRP A 51 13.24 -4.62 -13.58
C TRP A 51 14.30 -4.68 -14.67
N LEU A 52 13.92 -5.09 -15.89
CA LEU A 52 14.85 -5.48 -16.94
C LEU A 52 14.99 -4.44 -18.07
N VAL A 53 13.92 -3.68 -18.36
CA VAL A 53 13.88 -2.76 -19.53
C VAL A 53 13.90 -1.30 -19.08
N THR A 54 13.01 -0.96 -18.16
CA THR A 54 12.89 0.40 -17.60
C THR A 54 12.91 0.33 -16.07
N PRO A 55 14.10 0.13 -15.46
CA PRO A 55 14.21 -0.07 -14.02
C PRO A 55 13.51 1.03 -13.20
N GLY A 56 12.60 0.62 -12.31
CA GLY A 56 11.82 1.54 -11.49
C GLY A 56 10.53 2.07 -12.13
N ILE A 57 10.26 1.75 -13.40
CA ILE A 57 9.10 2.27 -14.15
C ILE A 57 8.22 1.13 -14.65
N CYS A 58 6.93 1.17 -14.32
CA CYS A 58 5.97 0.19 -14.85
C CYS A 58 5.72 0.42 -16.34
N ALA A 59 5.68 -0.68 -17.12
CA ALA A 59 5.35 -0.62 -18.56
C ALA A 59 3.89 -0.26 -18.82
N VAL A 60 2.99 -0.58 -17.89
CA VAL A 60 1.56 -0.28 -18.01
C VAL A 60 1.33 1.18 -17.62
N LYS A 61 0.89 1.99 -18.59
CA LYS A 61 0.65 3.42 -18.46
C LYS A 61 -0.83 3.69 -18.24
N ASP A 62 -1.24 3.84 -16.99
CA ASP A 62 -2.64 4.05 -16.58
C ASP A 62 -2.75 4.98 -15.36
N GLY A 63 -1.71 5.76 -15.08
CA GLY A 63 -1.66 6.69 -13.95
C GLY A 63 -1.17 6.05 -12.64
N TYR A 64 -0.76 4.78 -12.65
CA TYR A 64 -0.21 4.13 -11.46
C TYR A 64 1.14 4.75 -11.02
N GLU A 65 1.83 5.42 -11.92
CA GLU A 65 3.10 6.12 -11.65
C GLU A 65 2.96 7.13 -10.51
N GLU A 66 1.81 7.80 -10.42
CA GLU A 66 1.50 8.75 -9.34
C GLU A 66 1.61 8.09 -7.95
N LEU A 67 1.17 6.82 -7.82
CA LEU A 67 1.27 6.08 -6.57
C LEU A 67 2.72 5.75 -6.23
N LEU A 68 3.52 5.31 -7.21
CA LEU A 68 4.93 4.98 -6.99
C LEU A 68 5.73 6.19 -6.50
N GLU A 69 5.51 7.35 -7.11
CA GLU A 69 6.15 8.61 -6.71
C GLU A 69 5.69 9.01 -5.29
N ALA A 70 4.39 8.89 -5.01
CA ALA A 70 3.84 9.24 -3.71
C ALA A 70 4.37 8.33 -2.58
N TYR A 71 4.54 7.02 -2.79
CA TYR A 71 5.12 6.12 -1.79
C TYR A 71 6.53 6.54 -1.37
N LEU A 72 7.30 7.09 -2.28
CA LEU A 72 8.66 7.58 -2.01
C LEU A 72 8.65 8.96 -1.34
N ALA A 73 7.64 9.79 -1.62
CA ALA A 73 7.57 11.16 -1.11
C ALA A 73 7.04 11.26 0.32
N TYR A 74 6.18 10.33 0.76
CA TYR A 74 5.50 10.38 2.06
C TYR A 74 6.16 9.46 3.09
N ASP A 75 5.96 9.75 4.39
CA ASP A 75 6.62 9.01 5.48
C ASP A 75 5.91 7.69 5.80
N ALA A 76 4.60 7.63 5.55
CA ALA A 76 3.79 6.43 5.67
C ALA A 76 2.65 6.43 4.64
N THR A 77 2.19 5.25 4.27
CA THR A 77 1.02 5.07 3.38
C THR A 77 -0.01 4.19 4.06
N ILE A 78 -1.24 4.68 4.12
CA ILE A 78 -2.39 3.89 4.60
C ILE A 78 -3.32 3.61 3.42
N PHE A 79 -3.59 2.34 3.20
CA PHE A 79 -4.56 1.89 2.20
C PHE A 79 -5.93 1.74 2.83
N LEU A 80 -6.96 2.29 2.19
CA LEU A 80 -8.37 2.02 2.50
C LEU A 80 -8.91 1.04 1.46
N SER A 81 -9.38 -0.12 1.88
CA SER A 81 -9.77 -1.21 0.97
C SER A 81 -11.09 -1.87 1.36
N GLY A 82 -11.88 -2.22 0.37
CA GLY A 82 -12.94 -3.20 0.53
C GLY A 82 -12.39 -4.61 0.70
N THR A 83 -13.25 -5.53 1.11
CA THR A 83 -12.90 -6.95 1.27
C THR A 83 -13.77 -7.84 0.38
N ALA A 84 -13.18 -8.94 -0.09
CA ALA A 84 -13.84 -10.02 -0.79
C ALA A 84 -13.22 -11.36 -0.37
N LEU A 85 -14.05 -12.37 -0.13
CA LEU A 85 -13.59 -13.71 0.27
C LEU A 85 -12.64 -13.71 1.50
N ASN A 86 -12.95 -12.88 2.50
CA ASN A 86 -12.12 -12.66 3.70
C ASN A 86 -10.71 -12.08 3.44
N PHE A 87 -10.50 -11.49 2.26
CA PHE A 87 -9.25 -10.85 1.85
C PHE A 87 -9.50 -9.46 1.27
N VAL A 88 -8.46 -8.70 0.90
CA VAL A 88 -8.62 -7.43 0.20
C VAL A 88 -9.28 -7.65 -1.17
N ASP A 89 -10.04 -6.66 -1.64
CA ASP A 89 -10.67 -6.73 -2.95
C ASP A 89 -9.64 -6.61 -4.09
N HIS A 90 -10.11 -6.81 -5.32
CA HIS A 90 -9.27 -6.81 -6.51
C HIS A 90 -8.59 -5.45 -6.77
N ARG A 91 -9.22 -4.33 -6.37
CA ARG A 91 -8.65 -2.98 -6.56
C ARG A 91 -7.38 -2.82 -5.73
N MET A 92 -7.48 -3.14 -4.45
CA MET A 92 -6.32 -3.12 -3.55
C MET A 92 -5.25 -4.14 -3.99
N LYS A 93 -5.68 -5.34 -4.39
CA LYS A 93 -4.75 -6.38 -4.86
C LYS A 93 -3.97 -5.91 -6.09
N ASN A 94 -4.63 -5.28 -7.08
CA ASN A 94 -3.98 -4.71 -8.26
C ASN A 94 -2.93 -3.65 -7.88
N ILE A 95 -3.20 -2.82 -6.86
CA ILE A 95 -2.26 -1.81 -6.39
C ILE A 95 -1.02 -2.48 -5.79
N ILE A 96 -1.21 -3.42 -4.87
CA ILE A 96 -0.08 -4.07 -4.20
C ILE A 96 0.75 -4.94 -5.16
N ASP A 97 0.15 -5.61 -6.12
CA ASP A 97 0.90 -6.40 -7.10
C ASP A 97 1.78 -5.54 -8.03
N ARG A 98 1.54 -4.25 -8.10
CA ARG A 98 2.28 -3.33 -8.96
C ARG A 98 3.33 -2.50 -8.24
N ILE A 99 3.63 -2.75 -6.97
CA ILE A 99 4.73 -2.08 -6.25
C ILE A 99 6.12 -2.58 -6.65
N LEU A 100 6.21 -3.59 -7.50
CA LEU A 100 7.47 -4.20 -7.96
C LEU A 100 8.55 -3.21 -8.46
N PRO A 101 8.22 -2.07 -9.09
CA PRO A 101 9.22 -1.07 -9.46
C PRO A 101 10.03 -0.51 -8.28
N LEU A 102 9.50 -0.59 -7.04
CA LEU A 102 10.17 -0.13 -5.83
C LEU A 102 11.27 -1.08 -5.33
N ALA A 103 11.31 -2.31 -5.86
CA ALA A 103 12.37 -3.27 -5.60
C ALA A 103 13.23 -3.50 -6.86
N THR A 104 14.38 -4.11 -6.67
CA THR A 104 15.21 -4.63 -7.77
C THR A 104 14.87 -6.10 -8.04
N MET A 105 15.35 -6.63 -9.17
CA MET A 105 15.28 -8.08 -9.44
C MET A 105 16.26 -8.90 -8.57
N TYR A 106 17.22 -8.24 -7.94
CA TYR A 106 18.20 -8.91 -7.10
C TYR A 106 17.56 -9.39 -5.82
N ILE A 107 18.00 -10.55 -5.36
CA ILE A 107 17.57 -11.14 -4.10
C ILE A 107 18.75 -11.32 -3.17
N HIS A 108 18.50 -11.26 -1.88
CA HIS A 108 19.42 -11.60 -0.83
C HIS A 108 18.75 -12.51 0.20
N ILE A 109 19.54 -13.20 0.99
CA ILE A 109 19.04 -14.04 2.08
C ILE A 109 19.10 -13.25 3.38
N VAL A 110 17.95 -13.09 4.02
CA VAL A 110 17.82 -12.48 5.36
C VAL A 110 17.04 -13.45 6.23
N ASP A 111 17.63 -13.88 7.34
CA ASP A 111 17.03 -14.84 8.27
C ASP A 111 16.51 -16.12 7.57
N GLY A 112 17.30 -16.65 6.62
CA GLY A 112 16.98 -17.84 5.86
C GLY A 112 15.87 -17.66 4.80
N GLN A 113 15.44 -16.44 4.50
CA GLN A 113 14.40 -16.14 3.54
C GLN A 113 14.92 -15.27 2.39
N CYS A 114 14.50 -15.61 1.16
CA CYS A 114 14.76 -14.78 -0.02
C CYS A 114 13.95 -13.49 0.06
N ARG A 115 14.60 -12.36 -0.18
CA ARG A 115 13.98 -11.02 -0.24
C ARG A 115 14.56 -10.23 -1.38
N HIS A 116 13.75 -9.32 -1.93
CA HIS A 116 14.25 -8.38 -2.91
C HIS A 116 15.15 -7.33 -2.27
N VAL A 117 16.19 -6.94 -2.97
CA VAL A 117 16.96 -5.75 -2.61
C VAL A 117 16.14 -4.50 -2.96
N PRO A 118 15.86 -3.61 -2.00
CA PRO A 118 15.16 -2.36 -2.27
C PRO A 118 15.85 -1.54 -3.35
N ARG A 119 15.09 -0.83 -4.18
CA ARG A 119 15.67 0.05 -5.22
C ARG A 119 16.09 1.40 -4.68
N TYR A 120 15.38 1.90 -3.67
CA TYR A 120 15.55 3.24 -3.13
C TYR A 120 15.98 3.17 -1.67
N ASP A 121 16.81 4.13 -1.26
CA ASP A 121 17.18 4.31 0.15
C ASP A 121 16.05 5.02 0.92
N LYS A 122 14.88 4.38 0.91
CA LYS A 122 13.67 4.83 1.59
C LYS A 122 12.99 3.62 2.21
N LYS A 123 12.89 3.62 3.53
CA LYS A 123 12.11 2.61 4.24
C LYS A 123 10.63 2.88 4.03
N LEU A 124 9.97 2.04 3.25
CA LEU A 124 8.53 2.11 3.03
C LEU A 124 7.79 1.68 4.30
N ARG A 125 6.68 2.36 4.63
CA ARG A 125 5.85 2.06 5.78
C ARG A 125 4.40 2.01 5.34
N PHE A 126 3.81 0.82 5.30
CA PHE A 126 2.46 0.60 4.79
C PHE A 126 1.54 0.02 5.86
N GLY A 127 0.31 0.55 5.93
CA GLY A 127 -0.78 0.04 6.75
C GLY A 127 -2.05 -0.16 5.93
N LEU A 128 -2.96 -0.97 6.43
CA LEU A 128 -4.23 -1.30 5.78
C LEU A 128 -5.39 -1.03 6.74
N LEU A 129 -6.37 -0.29 6.26
CA LEU A 129 -7.70 -0.19 6.87
C LEU A 129 -8.71 -0.85 5.95
N TYR A 130 -9.36 -1.89 6.43
CA TYR A 130 -10.30 -2.67 5.61
C TYR A 130 -11.76 -2.48 6.03
N SER A 131 -12.65 -2.44 5.05
CA SER A 131 -14.10 -2.35 5.21
C SER A 131 -14.75 -3.62 4.69
N GLY A 132 -15.53 -4.28 5.55
CA GLY A 132 -16.22 -5.53 5.25
C GLY A 132 -15.66 -6.74 6.01
N PRO A 133 -16.25 -7.92 5.82
CA PRO A 133 -15.83 -9.15 6.49
C PRO A 133 -14.42 -9.57 6.05
N ALA A 134 -13.54 -9.83 7.03
CA ALA A 134 -12.18 -10.27 6.77
C ALA A 134 -11.60 -11.06 7.94
N ASN A 135 -10.59 -11.88 7.63
CA ASN A 135 -9.72 -12.44 8.65
C ASN A 135 -8.60 -11.43 8.95
N GLY A 136 -8.79 -10.60 9.98
CA GLY A 136 -7.85 -9.53 10.34
C GLY A 136 -6.45 -10.04 10.67
N VAL A 137 -6.32 -11.21 11.32
CA VAL A 137 -5.00 -11.83 11.60
C VAL A 137 -4.29 -12.17 10.31
N TYR A 138 -5.00 -12.74 9.34
CA TYR A 138 -4.42 -13.08 8.05
C TYR A 138 -4.02 -11.83 7.25
N LEU A 139 -4.86 -10.78 7.25
CA LEU A 139 -4.54 -9.51 6.59
C LEU A 139 -3.31 -8.85 7.20
N ASN A 140 -3.17 -8.90 8.52
CA ASN A 140 -1.99 -8.38 9.21
C ASN A 140 -0.73 -9.14 8.78
N HIS A 141 -0.74 -10.46 8.84
CA HIS A 141 0.39 -11.29 8.39
C HIS A 141 0.71 -11.07 6.90
N TRP A 142 -0.32 -10.88 6.05
CA TRP A 142 -0.10 -10.57 4.64
C TRP A 142 0.62 -9.22 4.46
N MET A 143 0.18 -8.16 5.15
CA MET A 143 0.83 -6.86 5.10
C MET A 143 2.28 -6.94 5.61
N ASP A 144 2.52 -7.65 6.70
CA ASP A 144 3.87 -7.91 7.22
C ASP A 144 4.76 -8.57 6.16
N ARG A 145 4.24 -9.59 5.46
CA ARG A 145 4.98 -10.28 4.40
C ARG A 145 5.26 -9.38 3.19
N VAL A 146 4.30 -8.53 2.79
CA VAL A 146 4.51 -7.55 1.73
C VAL A 146 5.67 -6.63 2.11
N MET A 147 5.61 -6.02 3.28
CA MET A 147 6.62 -5.03 3.69
C MET A 147 7.99 -5.67 3.91
N LEU A 148 8.03 -6.86 4.47
CA LEU A 148 9.25 -7.62 4.69
C LEU A 148 10.02 -7.87 3.39
N ASN A 149 9.32 -8.17 2.29
CA ASN A 149 9.93 -8.37 0.97
C ASN A 149 10.56 -7.10 0.38
N PHE A 150 10.11 -5.94 0.80
CA PHE A 150 10.61 -4.64 0.33
C PHE A 150 11.57 -3.97 1.32
N GLY A 151 11.98 -4.68 2.38
CA GLY A 151 12.80 -4.10 3.45
C GLY A 151 12.10 -2.96 4.20
N GLY A 152 10.77 -2.92 4.13
CA GLY A 152 9.93 -1.90 4.73
C GLY A 152 9.44 -2.26 6.11
N GLU A 153 8.45 -1.53 6.59
CA GLU A 153 7.79 -1.70 7.89
C GLU A 153 6.29 -1.80 7.71
N SER A 154 5.68 -2.83 8.29
CA SER A 154 4.23 -2.96 8.37
C SER A 154 3.69 -2.10 9.52
N LEU A 155 2.66 -1.32 9.23
CA LEU A 155 1.88 -0.59 10.23
C LEU A 155 0.62 -1.37 10.64
N GLY A 156 0.51 -2.63 10.21
CA GLY A 156 -0.59 -3.52 10.52
C GLY A 156 -1.80 -3.39 9.59
N ALA A 157 -2.81 -4.20 9.88
CA ALA A 157 -4.10 -4.22 9.18
C ALA A 157 -5.24 -4.19 10.21
N TYR A 158 -6.13 -3.20 10.11
CA TYR A 158 -7.21 -2.95 11.06
C TYR A 158 -8.53 -2.74 10.33
N PRO A 159 -9.68 -3.01 11.00
CA PRO A 159 -10.97 -2.53 10.51
C PRO A 159 -10.95 -1.02 10.31
N ILE A 160 -11.65 -0.53 9.29
CA ILE A 160 -11.69 0.91 8.98
C ILE A 160 -12.28 1.75 10.13
N SER A 161 -13.10 1.15 10.99
CA SER A 161 -13.60 1.77 12.22
C SER A 161 -12.50 2.11 13.22
N ASP A 162 -11.39 1.37 13.16
CA ASP A 162 -10.30 1.43 14.12
C ASP A 162 -9.09 2.21 13.56
N ALA A 163 -9.37 3.21 12.71
CA ALA A 163 -8.35 4.00 12.00
C ALA A 163 -7.31 4.66 12.95
N LYS A 164 -7.64 4.84 14.22
CA LYS A 164 -6.71 5.40 15.21
C LYS A 164 -5.59 4.43 15.58
N GLU A 165 -5.83 3.12 15.49
CA GLU A 165 -4.83 2.11 15.87
C GLU A 165 -3.60 2.19 14.96
N VAL A 166 -3.79 2.40 13.66
CA VAL A 166 -2.69 2.54 12.72
C VAL A 166 -1.83 3.79 12.99
N LEU A 167 -2.42 4.86 13.56
CA LEU A 167 -1.68 6.08 13.90
C LEU A 167 -0.71 5.86 15.08
N SER A 168 -1.02 4.94 15.99
CA SER A 168 -0.13 4.60 17.10
C SER A 168 1.16 3.94 16.63
N CYS A 169 1.17 3.39 15.41
CA CYS A 169 2.32 2.74 14.78
C CYS A 169 3.15 3.71 13.91
N ILE A 170 2.66 4.94 13.65
CA ILE A 170 3.36 5.97 12.87
C ILE A 170 4.13 6.91 13.79
#